data_318571ba81e539359769787389edb2d6
#
_entry.id   318571ba81e539359769787389edb2d6
#
_cell.length_a   1.000
_cell.length_b   1.000
_cell.length_c   1.000
_cell.angle_alpha   90.00
_cell.angle_beta   90.00
_cell.angle_gamma   90.00
#
_symmetry.space_group_name_H-M   'P 1'
#
loop_
_entity.id
_entity.type
_entity.pdbx_description
1 polymer ?
#
loop_
_entity_poly.entity_id
_entity_poly.type
_entity_poly.pdbx_seq_one_letter_code
_entity_poly.pdbx_strand_id
1 'polypeptide(L)'
;GSDIMLTSIYAYRNTKGELMNYVLRFEGPAKEHGKPKKEIRPLYYFGPEIGWKMKGPQKAHPTTLFRLEELELHPLDPVLLVEGEKTALAARDLFPDYVCVTWLGGAGRLSKAEWSPLSGRLVVYWPDADDAGHKTIAPIQRALGLVVAASFKVVQVTGAMPSKWDLADRPPKGVELAAMLAEARP
;
A
#
# COMPACT_ATOMS: atom_id res chain seq x y z
N GLY A 1 -17.96 -23.02 8.73
CA GLY A 1 -17.96 -21.73 8.06
C GLY A 1 -16.83 -20.90 8.65
N SER A 2 -16.06 -20.18 7.84
CA SER A 2 -15.01 -19.29 8.34
C SER A 2 -15.68 -18.05 8.92
N ASP A 3 -15.48 -17.79 10.20
CA ASP A 3 -16.01 -16.59 10.91
C ASP A 3 -15.25 -15.31 10.49
N ILE A 4 -15.05 -15.12 9.18
CA ILE A 4 -14.44 -13.90 8.63
C ILE A 4 -15.55 -12.94 8.19
N MET A 5 -15.42 -11.68 8.58
CA MET A 5 -16.35 -10.61 8.23
C MET A 5 -15.69 -9.58 7.34
N LEU A 6 -16.46 -8.96 6.46
CA LEU A 6 -16.03 -7.81 5.68
C LEU A 6 -15.81 -6.63 6.62
N THR A 7 -14.56 -6.16 6.70
CA THR A 7 -14.16 -5.05 7.60
C THR A 7 -13.84 -3.78 6.85
N SER A 8 -13.42 -3.87 5.57
CA SER A 8 -13.10 -2.69 4.78
C SER A 8 -13.31 -2.93 3.29
N ILE A 9 -13.64 -1.84 2.57
CA ILE A 9 -13.75 -1.80 1.11
C ILE A 9 -12.87 -0.65 0.62
N TYR A 10 -11.93 -0.96 -0.26
CA TYR A 10 -11.02 0.02 -0.85
C TYR A 10 -11.33 0.18 -2.32
N ALA A 11 -11.65 1.40 -2.75
CA ALA A 11 -11.90 1.73 -4.15
C ALA A 11 -10.58 2.10 -4.84
N TYR A 12 -10.24 1.38 -5.90
CA TYR A 12 -9.15 1.73 -6.81
C TYR A 12 -9.68 2.56 -7.96
N ARG A 13 -9.08 3.71 -8.20
CA ARG A 13 -9.49 4.65 -9.24
C ARG A 13 -8.34 4.92 -10.19
N ASN A 14 -8.67 5.29 -11.43
CA ASN A 14 -7.69 5.77 -12.39
C ASN A 14 -7.36 7.26 -12.13
N THR A 15 -6.45 7.83 -12.92
CA THR A 15 -6.03 9.25 -12.82
C THR A 15 -7.17 10.26 -13.00
N LYS A 16 -8.30 9.85 -13.60
CA LYS A 16 -9.50 10.67 -13.75
C LYS A 16 -10.51 10.52 -12.60
N GLY A 17 -10.17 9.72 -11.57
CA GLY A 17 -11.06 9.41 -10.47
C GLY A 17 -12.13 8.37 -10.78
N GLU A 18 -12.12 7.74 -11.97
CA GLU A 18 -13.09 6.71 -12.35
C GLU A 18 -12.78 5.39 -11.64
N LEU A 19 -13.81 4.72 -11.14
CA LEU A 19 -13.69 3.46 -10.42
C LEU A 19 -13.21 2.34 -11.35
N MET A 20 -12.13 1.67 -10.98
CA MET A 20 -11.58 0.53 -11.71
C MET A 20 -11.95 -0.81 -11.07
N ASN A 21 -11.77 -0.92 -9.77
CA ASN A 21 -12.11 -2.11 -8.98
C ASN A 21 -12.21 -1.77 -7.50
N TYR A 22 -12.76 -2.71 -6.75
CA TYR A 22 -12.65 -2.70 -5.28
C TYR A 22 -11.67 -3.76 -4.81
N VAL A 23 -11.12 -3.53 -3.63
CA VAL A 23 -10.45 -4.55 -2.83
C VAL A 23 -11.21 -4.70 -1.52
N LEU A 24 -11.65 -5.91 -1.25
CA LEU A 24 -12.41 -6.26 -0.05
C LEU A 24 -11.47 -6.88 0.97
N ARG A 25 -11.48 -6.35 2.19
CA ARG A 25 -10.73 -6.89 3.31
C ARG A 25 -11.69 -7.59 4.26
N PHE A 26 -11.42 -8.86 4.50
CA PHE A 26 -12.12 -9.67 5.48
C PHE A 26 -11.17 -10.00 6.63
N GLU A 27 -11.68 -9.95 7.84
CA GLU A 27 -10.94 -10.33 9.03
C GLU A 27 -11.73 -11.34 9.87
N GLY A 28 -11.02 -12.32 10.40
CA GLY A 28 -11.55 -13.27 11.37
C GLY A 28 -11.42 -12.77 12.80
N PRO A 29 -11.88 -13.54 13.79
CA PRO A 29 -11.68 -13.20 15.18
C PRO A 29 -10.20 -13.08 15.52
N ALA A 30 -9.88 -12.20 16.48
CA ALA A 30 -8.53 -12.08 17.00
C ALA A 30 -8.07 -13.44 17.55
N LYS A 31 -6.85 -13.84 17.20
CA LYS A 31 -6.25 -15.03 17.82
C LYS A 31 -5.71 -14.65 19.19
N GLU A 32 -5.71 -15.61 20.10
CA GLU A 32 -5.19 -15.44 21.46
C GLU A 32 -3.75 -14.89 21.47
N HIS A 33 -2.98 -15.24 20.43
CA HIS A 33 -1.65 -14.69 20.19
C HIS A 33 -1.49 -14.37 18.69
N GLY A 34 -1.51 -13.08 18.32
CA GLY A 34 -1.22 -12.61 16.97
C GLY A 34 -2.33 -11.81 16.28
N LYS A 35 -2.03 -11.32 15.08
CA LYS A 35 -3.01 -10.60 14.23
C LYS A 35 -4.12 -11.57 13.77
N PRO A 36 -5.36 -11.09 13.62
CA PRO A 36 -6.46 -11.91 13.11
C PRO A 36 -6.16 -12.47 11.73
N LYS A 37 -6.79 -13.61 11.40
CA LYS A 37 -6.72 -14.11 10.02
C LYS A 37 -7.33 -13.08 9.10
N LYS A 38 -6.60 -12.67 8.07
CA LYS A 38 -7.08 -11.74 7.05
C LYS A 38 -7.17 -12.40 5.69
N GLU A 39 -8.19 -12.02 4.93
CA GLU A 39 -8.35 -12.35 3.52
C GLU A 39 -8.55 -11.07 2.71
N ILE A 40 -7.82 -10.94 1.61
CA ILE A 40 -7.91 -9.80 0.69
C ILE A 40 -8.45 -10.33 -0.64
N ARG A 41 -9.59 -9.81 -1.08
CA ARG A 41 -10.25 -10.26 -2.31
C ARG A 41 -10.51 -9.08 -3.25
N PRO A 42 -9.92 -9.08 -4.45
CA PRO A 42 -10.26 -8.08 -5.45
C PRO A 42 -11.65 -8.33 -6.02
N LEU A 43 -12.39 -7.27 -6.29
CA LEU A 43 -13.72 -7.29 -6.88
C LEU A 43 -13.71 -6.41 -8.13
N TYR A 44 -13.86 -7.04 -9.31
CA TYR A 44 -13.84 -6.37 -10.62
C TYR A 44 -15.18 -6.44 -11.31
N TYR A 45 -15.50 -5.40 -12.08
CA TYR A 45 -16.66 -5.36 -12.95
C TYR A 45 -16.31 -5.85 -14.35
N PHE A 46 -17.06 -6.81 -14.87
CA PHE A 46 -16.84 -7.46 -16.16
C PHE A 46 -17.95 -7.15 -17.19
N GLY A 47 -18.61 -6.00 -17.04
CA GLY A 47 -19.70 -5.59 -17.92
C GLY A 47 -21.09 -6.02 -17.43
N PRO A 48 -22.16 -5.53 -18.09
CA PRO A 48 -23.55 -5.72 -17.63
C PRO A 48 -24.00 -7.18 -17.64
N GLU A 49 -23.49 -8.00 -18.57
CA GLU A 49 -23.88 -9.41 -18.66
C GLU A 49 -23.25 -10.29 -17.58
N ILE A 50 -22.05 -9.95 -17.10
CA ILE A 50 -21.29 -10.76 -16.13
C ILE A 50 -21.37 -10.17 -14.72
N GLY A 51 -21.41 -8.83 -14.62
CA GLY A 51 -21.45 -8.10 -13.37
C GLY A 51 -20.14 -8.16 -12.59
N TRP A 52 -20.23 -8.05 -11.26
CA TRP A 52 -19.11 -8.05 -10.34
C TRP A 52 -18.62 -9.46 -10.00
N LYS A 53 -17.31 -9.69 -10.04
CA LYS A 53 -16.68 -10.96 -9.66
C LYS A 53 -15.50 -10.75 -8.71
N MET A 54 -15.38 -11.59 -7.68
CA MET A 54 -14.26 -11.62 -6.73
C MET A 54 -13.03 -12.31 -7.34
N LYS A 55 -12.60 -11.84 -8.51
CA LYS A 55 -11.38 -12.32 -9.18
C LYS A 55 -10.80 -11.18 -10.01
N GLY A 56 -9.48 -11.14 -10.12
CA GLY A 56 -8.82 -10.23 -11.04
C GLY A 56 -9.04 -10.61 -12.50
N PRO A 57 -8.76 -9.72 -13.46
CA PRO A 57 -8.79 -10.02 -14.88
C PRO A 57 -7.82 -11.17 -15.19
N GLN A 58 -8.20 -12.03 -16.13
CA GLN A 58 -7.42 -13.22 -16.50
C GLN A 58 -6.10 -12.88 -17.20
N LYS A 59 -6.04 -11.75 -17.92
CA LYS A 59 -4.80 -11.24 -18.52
C LYS A 59 -4.03 -10.44 -17.49
N ALA A 60 -2.71 -10.62 -17.50
CA ALA A 60 -1.78 -9.90 -16.63
C ALA A 60 -1.69 -8.42 -17.06
N HIS A 61 -2.71 -7.64 -16.72
CA HIS A 61 -2.58 -6.19 -16.76
C HIS A 61 -1.86 -5.76 -15.48
N PRO A 62 -0.95 -4.78 -15.58
CA PRO A 62 -0.39 -4.15 -14.40
C PRO A 62 -1.53 -3.68 -13.49
N THR A 63 -1.35 -3.88 -12.19
CA THR A 63 -2.34 -3.41 -11.20
C THR A 63 -2.03 -1.96 -10.86
N THR A 64 -3.04 -1.10 -10.91
CA THR A 64 -2.89 0.30 -10.55
C THR A 64 -2.54 0.46 -9.07
N LEU A 65 -1.94 1.59 -8.71
CA LEU A 65 -1.71 1.96 -7.32
C LEU A 65 -3.04 2.35 -6.65
N PHE A 66 -3.17 2.07 -5.37
CA PHE A 66 -4.25 2.60 -4.55
C PHE A 66 -4.04 4.09 -4.32
N ARG A 67 -5.10 4.90 -4.49
CA ARG A 67 -5.08 6.37 -4.45
C ARG A 67 -4.26 6.99 -5.59
N LEU A 68 -4.30 6.36 -6.77
CA LEU A 68 -3.64 6.85 -7.97
C LEU A 68 -4.14 8.25 -8.38
N GLU A 69 -5.43 8.53 -8.21
CA GLU A 69 -6.04 9.82 -8.46
C GLU A 69 -5.41 10.96 -7.66
N GLU A 70 -4.94 10.68 -6.46
CA GLU A 70 -4.28 11.68 -5.61
C GLU A 70 -2.91 12.09 -6.15
N LEU A 71 -2.21 11.19 -6.84
CA LEU A 71 -0.94 11.53 -7.50
C LEU A 71 -1.14 12.56 -8.60
N GLU A 72 -2.27 12.52 -9.30
CA GLU A 72 -2.63 13.47 -10.34
C GLU A 72 -3.07 14.81 -9.75
N LEU A 73 -3.85 14.79 -8.67
CA LEU A 73 -4.31 15.98 -7.97
C LEU A 73 -3.16 16.73 -7.27
N HIS A 74 -2.11 16.02 -6.87
CA HIS A 74 -0.98 16.53 -6.12
C HIS A 74 0.35 16.20 -6.81
N PRO A 75 0.61 16.75 -8.02
CA PRO A 75 1.74 16.34 -8.87
C PRO A 75 3.12 16.72 -8.31
N LEU A 76 3.19 17.67 -7.39
CA LEU A 76 4.45 18.16 -6.80
C LEU A 76 4.72 17.63 -5.39
N ASP A 77 3.71 17.08 -4.73
CA ASP A 77 3.85 16.59 -3.35
C ASP A 77 4.69 15.31 -3.30
N PRO A 78 5.51 15.11 -2.28
CA PRO A 78 6.26 13.87 -2.10
C PRO A 78 5.32 12.68 -1.89
N VAL A 79 5.77 11.51 -2.29
CA VAL A 79 5.00 10.27 -2.17
C VAL A 79 5.48 9.46 -0.99
N LEU A 80 4.55 9.01 -0.14
CA LEU A 80 4.80 8.01 0.90
C LEU A 80 4.23 6.67 0.42
N LEU A 81 5.12 5.77 0.04
CA LEU A 81 4.78 4.42 -0.37
C LEU A 81 4.77 3.50 0.85
N VAL A 82 3.70 2.74 1.05
CA VAL A 82 3.53 1.82 2.18
C VAL A 82 2.96 0.48 1.75
N GLU A 83 2.93 -0.51 2.65
CA GLU A 83 2.34 -1.83 2.37
C GLU A 83 0.88 -1.91 2.82
N GLY A 84 -0.03 -2.08 1.85
CA GLY A 84 -1.45 -2.32 2.09
C GLY A 84 -2.31 -1.05 2.25
N GLU A 85 -3.57 -1.20 1.87
CA GLU A 85 -4.54 -0.11 1.77
C GLU A 85 -4.88 0.51 3.13
N LYS A 86 -4.98 -0.32 4.19
CA LYS A 86 -5.23 0.14 5.56
C LYS A 86 -4.11 1.06 6.03
N THR A 87 -2.86 0.65 5.76
CA THR A 87 -1.66 1.41 6.11
C THR A 87 -1.58 2.71 5.32
N ALA A 88 -1.94 2.70 4.02
CA ALA A 88 -1.97 3.91 3.20
C ALA A 88 -2.98 4.95 3.69
N LEU A 89 -4.15 4.53 4.18
CA LEU A 89 -5.12 5.44 4.78
C LEU A 89 -4.64 5.99 6.12
N ALA A 90 -4.02 5.16 6.97
CA ALA A 90 -3.43 5.64 8.21
C ALA A 90 -2.27 6.61 7.96
N ALA A 91 -1.40 6.30 7.00
CA ALA A 91 -0.31 7.18 6.59
C ALA A 91 -0.80 8.54 6.09
N ARG A 92 -1.88 8.60 5.31
CA ARG A 92 -2.54 9.85 4.88
C ARG A 92 -2.93 10.74 6.06
N ASP A 93 -3.52 10.11 7.09
CA ASP A 93 -3.99 10.86 8.25
C ASP A 93 -2.83 11.33 9.16
N LEU A 94 -1.70 10.59 9.16
CA LEU A 94 -0.50 10.93 9.91
C LEU A 94 0.40 11.95 9.19
N PHE A 95 0.45 11.91 7.86
CA PHE A 95 1.37 12.69 7.02
C PHE A 95 0.63 13.37 5.87
N PRO A 96 -0.20 14.38 6.15
CA PRO A 96 -1.05 15.03 5.15
C PRO A 96 -0.27 15.77 4.04
N ASP A 97 1.02 16.06 4.26
CA ASP A 97 1.90 16.67 3.24
C ASP A 97 2.45 15.66 2.23
N TYR A 98 2.08 14.39 2.33
CA TYR A 98 2.48 13.31 1.43
C TYR A 98 1.29 12.70 0.69
N VAL A 99 1.48 12.38 -0.57
CA VAL A 99 0.54 11.47 -1.26
C VAL A 99 0.84 10.04 -0.85
N CYS A 100 -0.01 9.48 0.01
CA CYS A 100 0.18 8.13 0.53
C CYS A 100 -0.46 7.10 -0.40
N VAL A 101 0.34 6.18 -0.93
CA VAL A 101 -0.08 5.16 -1.91
C VAL A 101 0.41 3.76 -1.52
N THR A 102 -0.22 2.76 -2.10
CA THR A 102 0.24 1.37 -2.03
C THR A 102 -0.08 0.62 -3.31
N TRP A 103 0.50 -0.58 -3.48
CA TRP A 103 0.21 -1.48 -4.59
C TRP A 103 -0.68 -2.64 -4.15
N LEU A 104 -1.42 -3.22 -5.09
CA LEU A 104 -2.33 -4.33 -4.81
C LEU A 104 -1.59 -5.65 -4.56
N GLY A 105 -1.89 -6.30 -3.45
CA GLY A 105 -1.51 -7.69 -3.17
C GLY A 105 -0.16 -7.87 -2.47
N GLY A 106 0.39 -6.81 -1.87
CA GLY A 106 1.56 -6.88 -0.99
C GLY A 106 2.83 -7.40 -1.67
N ALA A 107 3.80 -7.87 -0.87
CA ALA A 107 5.14 -8.28 -1.31
C ALA A 107 5.13 -9.27 -2.48
N GLY A 108 4.19 -10.21 -2.54
CA GLY A 108 4.11 -11.23 -3.59
C GLY A 108 3.66 -10.71 -4.96
N ARG A 109 3.23 -9.45 -5.08
CA ARG A 109 2.70 -8.87 -6.32
C ARG A 109 3.40 -7.60 -6.81
N LEU A 110 4.53 -7.25 -6.26
CA LEU A 110 5.33 -6.10 -6.68
C LEU A 110 5.58 -6.05 -8.19
N SER A 111 5.91 -7.19 -8.80
CA SER A 111 6.16 -7.28 -10.25
C SER A 111 4.92 -7.09 -11.12
N LYS A 112 3.74 -6.99 -10.53
CA LYS A 112 2.46 -6.76 -11.23
C LYS A 112 1.97 -5.33 -11.09
N ALA A 113 2.59 -4.52 -10.21
CA ALA A 113 2.19 -3.15 -10.00
C ALA A 113 2.67 -2.25 -11.15
N GLU A 114 1.83 -1.30 -11.54
CA GLU A 114 2.17 -0.24 -12.47
C GLU A 114 2.87 0.89 -11.73
N TRP A 115 4.17 1.02 -11.94
CA TRP A 115 5.01 1.99 -11.23
C TRP A 115 5.20 3.31 -11.97
N SER A 116 4.83 3.39 -13.25
CA SER A 116 5.03 4.59 -14.08
C SER A 116 4.44 5.88 -13.51
N PRO A 117 3.34 5.86 -12.72
CA PRO A 117 2.85 7.07 -12.08
C PRO A 117 3.81 7.71 -11.06
N LEU A 118 4.84 6.98 -10.65
CA LEU A 118 5.89 7.47 -9.74
C LEU A 118 7.12 8.04 -10.48
N SER A 119 7.08 8.12 -11.81
CA SER A 119 8.12 8.78 -12.62
C SER A 119 8.28 10.24 -12.20
N GLY A 120 9.51 10.68 -11.99
CA GLY A 120 9.82 12.04 -11.57
C GLY A 120 9.41 12.42 -10.14
N ARG A 121 8.84 11.50 -9.34
CA ARG A 121 8.36 11.78 -7.98
C ARG A 121 9.46 11.58 -6.94
N LEU A 122 9.37 12.35 -5.86
CA LEU A 122 10.16 12.11 -4.64
C LEU A 122 9.44 11.01 -3.85
N VAL A 123 10.01 9.82 -3.76
CA VAL A 123 9.38 8.67 -3.11
C VAL A 123 10.11 8.33 -1.82
N VAL A 124 9.34 8.25 -0.72
CA VAL A 124 9.79 7.66 0.54
C VAL A 124 9.01 6.37 0.76
N TYR A 125 9.71 5.28 1.02
CA TYR A 125 9.10 4.00 1.33
C TYR A 125 9.16 3.72 2.84
N TRP A 126 8.02 3.37 3.42
CA TRP A 126 7.92 2.93 4.80
C TRP A 126 7.55 1.44 4.83
N PRO A 127 8.52 0.53 5.05
CA PRO A 127 8.26 -0.89 5.11
C PRO A 127 7.53 -1.30 6.40
N ASP A 128 6.79 -2.41 6.37
CA ASP A 128 6.33 -3.07 7.58
C ASP A 128 7.53 -3.54 8.42
N ALA A 129 7.40 -3.56 9.76
CA ALA A 129 8.46 -3.94 10.69
C ALA A 129 8.64 -5.46 10.76
N ASP A 130 8.91 -6.09 9.61
CA ASP A 130 9.20 -7.52 9.53
C ASP A 130 10.15 -7.87 8.35
N ASP A 131 10.57 -9.13 8.30
CA ASP A 131 11.46 -9.62 7.23
C ASP A 131 10.82 -9.52 5.83
N ALA A 132 9.49 -9.61 5.73
CA ALA A 132 8.78 -9.48 4.47
C ALA A 132 8.87 -8.05 3.95
N GLY A 133 8.59 -7.04 4.81
CA GLY A 133 8.74 -5.63 4.48
C GLY A 133 10.18 -5.29 4.08
N HIS A 134 11.18 -5.76 4.82
CA HIS A 134 12.59 -5.54 4.44
C HIS A 134 12.96 -6.15 3.08
N LYS A 135 12.43 -7.32 2.73
CA LYS A 135 12.70 -7.98 1.45
C LYS A 135 12.08 -7.25 0.25
N THR A 136 11.10 -6.36 0.46
CA THR A 136 10.49 -5.58 -0.62
C THR A 136 11.32 -4.37 -1.03
N ILE A 137 12.25 -3.89 -0.19
CA ILE A 137 13.04 -2.67 -0.44
C ILE A 137 13.78 -2.75 -1.78
N ALA A 138 14.62 -3.76 -1.99
CA ALA A 138 15.41 -3.87 -3.21
C ALA A 138 14.57 -4.06 -4.49
N PRO A 139 13.50 -4.88 -4.51
CA PRO A 139 12.57 -4.92 -5.64
C PRO A 139 11.89 -3.59 -5.94
N ILE A 140 11.45 -2.83 -4.93
CA ILE A 140 10.83 -1.51 -5.11
C ILE A 140 11.85 -0.52 -5.65
N GLN A 141 13.05 -0.45 -5.07
CA GLN A 141 14.12 0.43 -5.55
C GLN A 141 14.44 0.18 -7.03
N ARG A 142 14.50 -1.09 -7.43
CA ARG A 142 14.71 -1.45 -8.84
C ARG A 142 13.55 -1.00 -9.73
N ALA A 143 12.30 -1.21 -9.31
CA ALA A 143 11.13 -0.80 -10.07
C ALA A 143 11.07 0.72 -10.24
N LEU A 144 11.34 1.49 -9.19
CA LEU A 144 11.37 2.94 -9.22
C LEU A 144 12.54 3.49 -10.05
N GLY A 145 13.69 2.81 -10.06
CA GLY A 145 14.79 3.12 -10.94
C GLY A 145 14.43 2.97 -12.42
N LEU A 146 13.66 1.94 -12.78
CA LEU A 146 13.19 1.72 -14.15
C LEU A 146 12.22 2.80 -14.64
N VAL A 147 11.40 3.37 -13.76
CA VAL A 147 10.47 4.46 -14.12
C VAL A 147 11.04 5.85 -13.85
N VAL A 148 12.31 5.94 -13.49
CA VAL A 148 13.05 7.19 -13.29
C VAL A 148 12.36 8.09 -12.24
N ALA A 149 12.10 7.54 -11.04
CA ALA A 149 11.70 8.34 -9.90
C ALA A 149 12.81 9.38 -9.56
N ALA A 150 12.44 10.58 -9.15
CA ALA A 150 13.40 11.65 -8.86
C ALA A 150 14.28 11.31 -7.63
N SER A 151 13.72 10.64 -6.65
CA SER A 151 14.48 10.07 -5.52
C SER A 151 13.75 8.88 -4.92
N PHE A 152 14.51 8.02 -4.24
CA PHE A 152 13.97 6.95 -3.43
C PHE A 152 14.69 6.93 -2.08
N LYS A 153 13.92 7.01 -0.99
CA LYS A 153 14.42 6.90 0.38
C LYS A 153 13.61 5.86 1.13
N VAL A 154 14.22 5.26 2.14
CA VAL A 154 13.60 4.23 2.97
C VAL A 154 13.63 4.66 4.43
N VAL A 155 12.48 4.61 5.09
CA VAL A 155 12.39 4.83 6.54
C VAL A 155 13.06 3.65 7.25
N GLN A 156 13.95 3.97 8.18
CA GLN A 156 14.66 2.96 8.96
C GLN A 156 13.75 2.48 10.09
N VAL A 157 13.01 1.39 9.82
CA VAL A 157 12.19 0.73 10.84
C VAL A 157 13.11 -0.09 11.73
N THR A 158 13.35 0.40 12.93
CA THR A 158 14.31 -0.18 13.87
C THR A 158 13.76 -1.36 14.65
N GLY A 159 14.62 -2.16 15.30
CA GLY A 159 14.22 -3.24 16.19
C GLY A 159 13.45 -2.80 17.45
N ALA A 160 13.25 -1.48 17.65
CA ALA A 160 12.36 -0.94 18.68
C ALA A 160 10.86 -1.08 18.31
N MET A 161 10.56 -1.32 17.03
CA MET A 161 9.19 -1.59 16.59
C MET A 161 8.79 -3.05 16.86
N PRO A 162 7.56 -3.29 17.31
CA PRO A 162 7.04 -4.65 17.41
C PRO A 162 7.06 -5.36 16.04
N SER A 163 7.33 -6.66 16.05
CA SER A 163 7.28 -7.44 14.80
C SER A 163 5.93 -7.28 14.09
N LYS A 164 5.96 -7.05 12.78
CA LYS A 164 4.80 -6.81 11.90
C LYS A 164 4.03 -5.51 12.22
N TRP A 165 4.66 -4.58 12.92
CA TRP A 165 4.09 -3.25 13.11
C TRP A 165 4.02 -2.52 11.77
N ASP A 166 2.92 -1.83 11.53
CA ASP A 166 2.70 -0.95 10.38
C ASP A 166 2.10 0.40 10.84
N LEU A 167 2.06 1.41 9.97
CA LEU A 167 1.55 2.75 10.31
C LEU A 167 0.07 2.78 10.73
N ALA A 168 -0.69 1.71 10.52
CA ALA A 168 -2.05 1.60 11.01
C ALA A 168 -2.13 1.04 12.44
N ASP A 169 -1.01 0.64 13.02
CA ASP A 169 -0.89 0.22 14.41
C ASP A 169 -0.51 1.42 15.31
N ARG A 170 -0.86 1.36 16.59
CA ARG A 170 -0.44 2.39 17.55
C ARG A 170 1.08 2.39 17.69
N PRO A 171 1.75 3.55 17.56
CA PRO A 171 3.21 3.61 17.72
C PRO A 171 3.61 3.26 19.16
N PRO A 172 4.78 2.61 19.35
CA PRO A 172 5.33 2.37 20.67
C PRO A 172 5.59 3.69 21.42
N LYS A 173 5.58 3.62 22.76
CA LYS A 173 5.84 4.80 23.60
C LYS A 173 7.23 5.36 23.30
N GLY A 174 7.30 6.67 23.07
CA GLY A 174 8.55 7.38 22.80
C GLY A 174 9.04 7.30 21.35
N VAL A 175 8.25 6.71 20.45
CA VAL A 175 8.56 6.71 19.02
C VAL A 175 7.88 7.89 18.35
N GLU A 176 8.70 8.74 17.71
CA GLU A 176 8.26 9.92 16.97
C GLU A 176 8.27 9.62 15.46
N LEU A 177 7.10 9.28 14.90
CA LEU A 177 6.99 8.85 13.51
C LEU A 177 7.45 9.93 12.51
N ALA A 178 7.19 11.21 12.80
CA ALA A 178 7.62 12.31 11.95
C ALA A 178 9.15 12.43 11.89
N ALA A 179 9.84 12.20 13.01
CA ALA A 179 11.30 12.17 13.04
C ALA A 179 11.86 11.01 12.20
N MET A 180 11.25 9.81 12.31
CA MET A 180 11.66 8.66 11.51
C MET A 180 11.50 8.92 10.00
N LEU A 181 10.40 9.58 9.60
CA LEU A 181 10.17 9.94 8.21
C LEU A 181 11.21 10.96 7.71
N ALA A 182 11.54 11.97 8.52
CA ALA A 182 12.54 12.97 8.19
C ALA A 182 13.96 12.39 8.05
N GLU A 183 14.28 11.32 8.79
CA GLU A 183 15.55 10.60 8.77
C GLU A 183 15.65 9.50 7.70
N ALA A 184 14.65 9.38 6.81
CA ALA A 184 14.66 8.38 5.74
C ALA A 184 15.91 8.53 4.85
N ARG A 185 16.54 7.40 4.50
CA ARG A 185 17.82 7.34 3.79
C ARG A 185 17.67 6.68 2.41
N PRO A 186 18.56 7.02 1.46
CA PRO A 186 18.63 6.35 0.16
C PRO A 186 18.85 4.84 0.27
#